data_e90750c9548dc796f63986a602a1acc9
#
_entry.id   e90750c9548dc796f63986a602a1acc9
#
_cell.length_a   1.000
_cell.length_b   1.000
_cell.length_c   1.000
_cell.angle_alpha   90.00
_cell.angle_beta   90.00
_cell.angle_gamma   90.00
#
_symmetry.space_group_name_H-M   'P 1'
#
loop_
_entity.id
_entity.type
_entity.pdbx_description
1 polymer ?
#
loop_
_entity_poly.entity_id
_entity_poly.type
_entity_poly.pdbx_seq_one_letter_code
_entity_poly.pdbx_strand_id
1 'polypeptide(L)'
;KKKVKEYSRGMTMKLAIAAALSHHPKLLILDEATSGLDPVARDEILDLFFEFIEDGEHSVLIASHITSDLDKVADYITMIHNGSILFSEEKDQLLEDMGILRCGEEAFAGLSGVRIVGVRRNPYGVEALIHGRDIVKKRYPELVVDRTNIEEIMLYSVRRDRK
;
A
#
# COMPACT_ATOMS: atom_id res chain seq x y z
N LYS A 1 -1.76 -8.14 -39.22
CA LYS A 1 -1.06 -7.30 -38.20
C LYS A 1 -2.04 -6.21 -37.76
N LYS A 2 -2.36 -6.14 -36.46
CA LYS A 2 -3.16 -5.04 -35.91
C LYS A 2 -2.32 -3.76 -35.86
N LYS A 3 -2.92 -2.62 -36.13
CA LYS A 3 -2.28 -1.32 -35.95
C LYS A 3 -2.31 -0.96 -34.45
N VAL A 4 -1.34 -0.20 -33.94
CA VAL A 4 -1.29 0.20 -32.53
C VAL A 4 -2.58 0.87 -32.05
N LYS A 5 -3.24 1.64 -32.89
CA LYS A 5 -4.56 2.26 -32.62
C LYS A 5 -5.71 1.27 -32.38
N GLU A 6 -5.50 -0.01 -32.69
CA GLU A 6 -6.47 -1.10 -32.52
C GLU A 6 -6.17 -1.95 -31.30
N TYR A 7 -5.15 -1.57 -30.50
CA TYR A 7 -4.76 -2.28 -29.29
C TYR A 7 -5.73 -1.98 -28.16
N SER A 8 -5.99 -3.00 -27.34
CA SER A 8 -6.63 -2.80 -26.03
C SER A 8 -5.70 -2.00 -25.12
N ARG A 9 -6.24 -1.48 -24.01
CA ARG A 9 -5.45 -0.77 -23.02
C ARG A 9 -4.30 -1.64 -22.47
N GLY A 10 -4.59 -2.92 -22.16
CA GLY A 10 -3.57 -3.88 -21.74
C GLY A 10 -2.49 -4.13 -22.79
N MET A 11 -2.87 -4.30 -24.07
CA MET A 11 -1.91 -4.45 -25.16
C MET A 11 -1.03 -3.21 -25.35
N THR A 12 -1.62 -2.02 -25.19
CA THR A 12 -0.88 -0.75 -25.27
C THR A 12 0.11 -0.63 -24.12
N MET A 13 -0.29 -1.00 -22.90
CA MET A 13 0.59 -0.98 -21.73
C MET A 13 1.75 -1.97 -21.88
N LYS A 14 1.47 -3.21 -22.29
CA LYS A 14 2.52 -4.21 -22.58
C LYS A 14 3.52 -3.72 -23.62
N LEU A 15 3.04 -3.07 -24.69
CA LEU A 15 3.92 -2.47 -25.69
C LEU A 15 4.77 -1.35 -25.11
N ALA A 16 4.20 -0.49 -24.24
CA ALA A 16 4.94 0.59 -23.58
C ALA A 16 6.04 0.05 -22.66
N ILE A 17 5.72 -0.99 -21.87
CA ILE A 17 6.69 -1.68 -21.01
C ILE A 17 7.79 -2.35 -21.85
N ALA A 18 7.43 -3.07 -22.92
CA ALA A 18 8.40 -3.69 -23.81
C ALA A 18 9.34 -2.64 -24.45
N ALA A 19 8.81 -1.48 -24.84
CA ALA A 19 9.62 -0.38 -25.35
C ALA A 19 10.54 0.20 -24.26
N ALA A 20 10.05 0.37 -23.03
CA ALA A 20 10.85 0.85 -21.91
C ALA A 20 11.97 -0.14 -21.52
N LEU A 21 11.74 -1.43 -21.61
CA LEU A 21 12.71 -2.48 -21.32
C LEU A 21 13.74 -2.70 -22.44
N SER A 22 13.46 -2.25 -23.67
CA SER A 22 14.28 -2.55 -24.85
C SER A 22 15.73 -2.05 -24.79
N HIS A 23 16.05 -1.10 -23.91
CA HIS A 23 17.39 -0.54 -23.74
C HIS A 23 18.07 -0.99 -22.43
N HIS A 24 17.56 -2.04 -21.80
CA HIS A 24 18.10 -2.63 -20.56
C HIS A 24 18.27 -1.61 -19.43
N PRO A 25 17.21 -0.90 -19.01
CA PRO A 25 17.31 0.08 -17.93
C PRO A 25 17.53 -0.62 -16.60
N LYS A 26 18.31 -0.02 -15.70
CA LYS A 26 18.45 -0.48 -14.31
C LYS A 26 17.26 -0.09 -13.43
N LEU A 27 16.56 0.98 -13.76
CA LEU A 27 15.40 1.49 -13.06
C LEU A 27 14.24 1.69 -14.03
N LEU A 28 13.12 1.07 -13.75
CA LEU A 28 11.85 1.28 -14.45
C LEU A 28 10.95 2.18 -13.59
N ILE A 29 10.53 3.32 -14.14
CA ILE A 29 9.64 4.26 -13.45
C ILE A 29 8.26 4.20 -14.11
N LEU A 30 7.23 3.92 -13.32
CA LEU A 30 5.87 3.66 -13.78
C LEU A 30 4.86 4.52 -13.01
N ASP A 31 3.98 5.16 -13.75
CA ASP A 31 2.87 5.94 -13.20
C ASP A 31 1.55 5.30 -13.61
N GLU A 32 0.77 4.81 -12.63
CA GLU A 32 -0.53 4.17 -12.82
C GLU A 32 -0.55 3.04 -13.87
N ALA A 33 0.53 2.24 -13.95
CA ALA A 33 0.74 1.26 -15.03
C ALA A 33 -0.34 0.18 -15.13
N THR A 34 -1.05 -0.12 -14.04
CA THR A 34 -2.09 -1.16 -13.97
C THR A 34 -3.51 -0.59 -13.95
N SER A 35 -3.64 0.74 -13.87
CA SER A 35 -4.93 1.41 -13.74
C SER A 35 -5.82 1.18 -14.96
N GLY A 36 -7.08 0.72 -14.71
CA GLY A 36 -8.10 0.48 -15.73
C GLY A 36 -7.79 -0.70 -16.66
N LEU A 37 -6.92 -1.61 -16.25
CA LEU A 37 -6.73 -2.91 -16.90
C LEU A 37 -7.74 -3.92 -16.34
N ASP A 38 -8.07 -4.91 -17.16
CA ASP A 38 -8.77 -6.09 -16.64
C ASP A 38 -7.85 -6.91 -15.72
N PRO A 39 -8.40 -7.77 -14.83
CA PRO A 39 -7.61 -8.50 -13.85
C PRO A 39 -6.50 -9.37 -14.45
N VAL A 40 -6.74 -9.97 -15.63
CA VAL A 40 -5.75 -10.86 -16.28
C VAL A 40 -4.58 -10.05 -16.81
N ALA A 41 -4.87 -8.97 -17.57
CA ALA A 41 -3.83 -8.09 -18.09
C ALA A 41 -3.01 -7.41 -16.97
N ARG A 42 -3.67 -7.10 -15.85
CA ARG A 42 -3.01 -6.55 -14.66
C ARG A 42 -2.03 -7.55 -14.05
N ASP A 43 -2.47 -8.77 -13.82
CA ASP A 43 -1.65 -9.84 -13.24
C ASP A 43 -0.41 -10.13 -14.10
N GLU A 44 -0.58 -10.25 -15.42
CA GLU A 44 0.52 -10.44 -16.35
C GLU A 44 1.55 -9.29 -16.33
N ILE A 45 1.11 -8.04 -16.09
CA ILE A 45 2.03 -6.89 -15.96
C ILE A 45 2.77 -6.92 -14.63
N LEU A 46 2.11 -7.30 -13.54
CA LEU A 46 2.78 -7.45 -12.24
C LEU A 46 3.83 -8.56 -12.28
N ASP A 47 3.54 -9.66 -12.97
CA ASP A 47 4.50 -10.75 -13.18
C ASP A 47 5.74 -10.27 -13.97
N LEU A 48 5.56 -9.44 -15.00
CA LEU A 48 6.69 -8.82 -15.72
C LEU A 48 7.57 -7.94 -14.79
N PHE A 49 6.99 -7.29 -13.79
CA PHE A 49 7.78 -6.52 -12.83
C PHE A 49 8.60 -7.43 -11.92
N PHE A 50 8.04 -8.55 -11.47
CA PHE A 50 8.77 -9.57 -10.71
C PHE A 50 9.94 -10.13 -11.52
N GLU A 51 9.70 -10.57 -12.75
CA GLU A 51 10.76 -11.07 -13.63
C GLU A 51 11.87 -10.04 -13.84
N PHE A 52 11.50 -8.75 -13.95
CA PHE A 52 12.48 -7.67 -14.17
C PHE A 52 13.40 -7.43 -12.98
N ILE A 53 12.94 -7.64 -11.74
CA ILE A 53 13.74 -7.41 -10.52
C ILE A 53 14.39 -8.68 -9.97
N GLU A 54 14.13 -9.86 -10.54
CA GLU A 54 14.55 -11.16 -10.01
C GLU A 54 16.08 -11.30 -9.87
N ASP A 55 16.84 -10.66 -10.74
CA ASP A 55 18.30 -10.72 -10.69
C ASP A 55 18.96 -9.84 -9.60
N GLY A 56 18.18 -9.00 -8.93
CA GLY A 56 18.66 -8.08 -7.89
C GLY A 56 19.47 -6.87 -8.40
N GLU A 57 19.67 -6.77 -9.72
CA GLU A 57 20.40 -5.65 -10.35
C GLU A 57 19.45 -4.56 -10.86
N HIS A 58 18.16 -4.87 -10.95
CA HIS A 58 17.12 -4.01 -11.47
C HIS A 58 16.16 -3.56 -10.39
N SER A 59 15.49 -2.43 -10.61
CA SER A 59 14.52 -1.87 -9.68
C SER A 59 13.31 -1.28 -10.39
N VAL A 60 12.15 -1.31 -9.73
CA VAL A 60 10.92 -0.68 -10.21
C VAL A 60 10.46 0.36 -9.20
N LEU A 61 10.20 1.57 -9.67
CA LEU A 61 9.49 2.62 -8.93
C LEU A 61 8.09 2.76 -9.53
N ILE A 62 7.07 2.37 -8.78
CA ILE A 62 5.68 2.43 -9.22
C ILE A 62 4.88 3.42 -8.38
N ALA A 63 4.19 4.36 -9.03
CA ALA A 63 3.14 5.15 -8.41
C ALA A 63 1.79 4.50 -8.73
N SER A 64 1.00 4.18 -7.72
CA SER A 64 -0.33 3.57 -7.87
C SER A 64 -1.24 3.93 -6.71
N HIS A 65 -2.53 4.05 -7.00
CA HIS A 65 -3.59 4.12 -5.99
C HIS A 65 -4.24 2.75 -5.72
N ILE A 66 -3.80 1.71 -6.43
CA ILE A 66 -4.32 0.35 -6.31
C ILE A 66 -3.47 -0.41 -5.29
N THR A 67 -3.93 -0.42 -4.05
CA THR A 67 -3.19 -1.00 -2.92
C THR A 67 -2.93 -2.49 -3.07
N SER A 68 -3.84 -3.24 -3.70
CA SER A 68 -3.65 -4.67 -3.96
C SER A 68 -2.46 -4.98 -4.86
N ASP A 69 -2.09 -4.07 -5.76
CA ASP A 69 -0.89 -4.23 -6.59
C ASP A 69 0.37 -4.00 -5.76
N LEU A 70 0.34 -2.97 -4.88
CA LEU A 70 1.44 -2.67 -3.97
C LEU A 70 1.63 -3.80 -2.95
N ASP A 71 0.55 -4.36 -2.42
CA ASP A 71 0.60 -5.54 -1.53
C ASP A 71 1.32 -6.72 -2.21
N LYS A 72 1.09 -6.91 -3.52
CA LYS A 72 1.67 -8.00 -4.30
C LYS A 72 3.16 -7.78 -4.62
N VAL A 73 3.55 -6.59 -5.10
CA VAL A 73 4.86 -6.40 -5.73
C VAL A 73 5.83 -5.49 -4.98
N ALA A 74 5.39 -4.71 -4.00
CA ALA A 74 6.27 -3.73 -3.37
C ALA A 74 7.03 -4.31 -2.18
N ASP A 75 8.33 -4.01 -2.08
CA ASP A 75 9.15 -4.24 -0.88
C ASP A 75 9.10 -3.03 0.05
N TYR A 76 9.04 -1.82 -0.51
CA TYR A 76 8.98 -0.54 0.22
C TYR A 76 7.74 0.25 -0.17
N ILE A 77 7.13 0.88 0.81
CA ILE A 77 5.96 1.77 0.61
C ILE A 77 6.33 3.19 1.05
N THR A 78 6.17 4.12 0.12
CA THR A 78 6.25 5.56 0.41
C THR A 78 4.88 6.18 0.20
N MET A 79 4.31 6.77 1.24
CA MET A 79 3.03 7.46 1.17
C MET A 79 3.22 8.97 1.10
N ILE A 80 2.64 9.57 0.06
CA ILE A 80 2.63 11.02 -0.15
C ILE A 80 1.20 11.53 0.01
N HIS A 81 1.02 12.58 0.81
CA HIS A 81 -0.26 13.25 0.99
C HIS A 81 -0.06 14.76 1.14
N ASN A 82 -0.86 15.57 0.43
CA ASN A 82 -0.77 17.03 0.46
C ASN A 82 0.66 17.59 0.28
N GLY A 83 1.43 16.98 -0.63
CA GLY A 83 2.80 17.42 -0.94
C GLY A 83 3.85 17.03 0.11
N SER A 84 3.50 16.19 1.09
CA SER A 84 4.41 15.72 2.15
C SER A 84 4.49 14.21 2.17
N ILE A 85 5.67 13.67 2.48
CA ILE A 85 5.83 12.24 2.76
C ILE A 85 5.33 11.97 4.17
N LEU A 86 4.34 11.10 4.32
CA LEU A 86 3.82 10.67 5.62
C LEU A 86 4.69 9.57 6.24
N PHE A 87 5.14 8.63 5.42
CA PHE A 87 6.10 7.58 5.77
C PHE A 87 6.79 7.03 4.52
N SER A 88 7.94 6.37 4.72
CA SER A 88 8.66 5.61 3.70
C SER A 88 9.36 4.46 4.42
N GLU A 89 8.80 3.26 4.32
CA GLU A 89 9.19 2.12 5.15
C GLU A 89 9.10 0.82 4.35
N GLU A 90 9.82 -0.20 4.81
CA GLU A 90 9.69 -1.57 4.31
C GLU A 90 8.26 -2.09 4.59
N LYS A 91 7.64 -2.68 3.59
CA LYS A 91 6.23 -3.11 3.65
C LYS A 91 5.96 -4.09 4.79
N ASP A 92 6.80 -5.11 4.91
CA ASP A 92 6.59 -6.16 5.91
C ASP A 92 6.75 -5.63 7.34
N GLN A 93 7.75 -4.77 7.58
CA GLN A 93 7.93 -4.10 8.88
C GLN A 93 6.72 -3.20 9.21
N LEU A 94 6.22 -2.46 8.21
CA LEU A 94 5.05 -1.60 8.38
C LEU A 94 3.81 -2.41 8.78
N LEU A 95 3.57 -3.54 8.10
CA LEU A 95 2.43 -4.44 8.36
C LEU A 95 2.57 -5.22 9.68
N GLU A 96 3.79 -5.51 10.11
CA GLU A 96 4.05 -6.15 11.42
C GLU A 96 3.86 -5.17 12.58
N ASP A 97 4.37 -3.94 12.45
CA ASP A 97 4.30 -2.94 13.51
C ASP A 97 2.89 -2.37 13.71
N MET A 98 2.17 -2.13 12.61
CA MET A 98 0.85 -1.50 12.68
C MET A 98 -0.29 -2.48 12.92
N GLY A 99 -1.39 -1.95 13.50
CA GLY A 99 -2.63 -2.71 13.70
C GLY A 99 -3.84 -1.81 13.88
N ILE A 100 -5.02 -2.40 13.71
CA ILE A 100 -6.31 -1.73 13.97
C ILE A 100 -6.79 -2.11 15.36
N LEU A 101 -6.75 -1.15 16.26
CA LEU A 101 -7.35 -1.24 17.60
C LEU A 101 -8.84 -0.97 17.50
N ARG A 102 -9.67 -1.86 18.10
CA ARG A 102 -11.12 -1.69 18.23
C ARG A 102 -11.53 -1.72 19.69
N CYS A 103 -12.22 -0.69 20.14
CA CYS A 103 -12.68 -0.60 21.52
C CYS A 103 -13.85 0.37 21.70
N GLY A 104 -14.47 0.40 22.89
CA GLY A 104 -15.42 1.43 23.28
C GLY A 104 -14.73 2.78 23.58
N GLU A 105 -15.51 3.87 23.62
CA GLU A 105 -15.01 5.23 23.87
C GLU A 105 -14.30 5.34 25.24
N GLU A 106 -14.84 4.70 26.29
CA GLU A 106 -14.22 4.72 27.62
C GLU A 106 -12.84 4.05 27.63
N ALA A 107 -12.73 2.87 27.01
CA ALA A 107 -11.48 2.16 26.89
C ALA A 107 -10.47 2.96 26.03
N PHE A 108 -10.94 3.59 24.95
CA PHE A 108 -10.11 4.44 24.13
C PHE A 108 -9.56 5.65 24.90
N ALA A 109 -10.40 6.32 25.69
CA ALA A 109 -10.00 7.44 26.53
C ALA A 109 -8.98 7.05 27.64
N GLY A 110 -9.01 5.78 28.08
CA GLY A 110 -8.08 5.22 29.07
C GLY A 110 -6.73 4.78 28.49
N LEU A 111 -6.52 4.83 27.18
CA LEU A 111 -5.26 4.43 26.55
C LEU A 111 -4.12 5.39 26.92
N SER A 112 -3.00 4.83 27.32
CA SER A 112 -1.78 5.58 27.64
C SER A 112 -0.57 4.96 26.96
N GLY A 113 0.28 5.81 26.34
CA GLY A 113 1.51 5.37 25.69
C GLY A 113 1.28 4.56 24.41
N VAL A 114 0.12 4.69 23.77
CA VAL A 114 -0.19 4.12 22.45
C VAL A 114 0.02 5.20 21.40
N ARG A 115 0.86 4.92 20.41
CA ARG A 115 1.06 5.83 19.26
C ARG A 115 -0.04 5.63 18.25
N ILE A 116 -1.00 6.56 18.22
CA ILE A 116 -2.16 6.54 17.33
C ILE A 116 -1.82 7.32 16.06
N VAL A 117 -2.08 6.72 14.89
CA VAL A 117 -1.88 7.31 13.56
C VAL A 117 -3.14 8.00 13.08
N GLY A 118 -4.29 7.33 13.17
CA GLY A 118 -5.59 7.87 12.77
C GLY A 118 -6.72 7.18 13.51
N VAL A 119 -7.88 7.85 13.59
CA VAL A 119 -9.04 7.37 14.36
C VAL A 119 -10.30 7.47 13.52
N ARG A 120 -11.14 6.45 13.61
CA ARG A 120 -12.50 6.45 13.09
C ARG A 120 -13.48 6.12 14.22
N ARG A 121 -14.49 6.95 14.37
CA ARG A 121 -15.61 6.70 15.31
C ARG A 121 -16.84 6.27 14.55
N ASN A 122 -17.53 5.29 15.10
CA ASN A 122 -18.79 4.78 14.55
C ASN A 122 -19.77 4.50 15.73
N PRO A 123 -21.06 4.18 15.48
CA PRO A 123 -22.02 3.90 16.54
C PRO A 123 -21.66 2.70 17.44
N TYR A 124 -20.70 1.87 17.05
CA TYR A 124 -20.30 0.68 17.79
C TYR A 124 -19.01 0.88 18.59
N GLY A 125 -18.33 2.03 18.43
CA GLY A 125 -17.10 2.35 19.15
C GLY A 125 -16.05 3.06 18.29
N VAL A 126 -14.81 2.86 18.68
CA VAL A 126 -13.61 3.49 18.08
C VAL A 126 -12.78 2.44 17.36
N GLU A 127 -12.36 2.77 16.16
CA GLU A 127 -11.32 2.07 15.42
C GLU A 127 -10.13 3.02 15.26
N ALA A 128 -8.94 2.56 15.60
CA ALA A 128 -7.73 3.38 15.51
C ALA A 128 -6.58 2.59 14.88
N LEU A 129 -5.91 3.19 13.91
CA LEU A 129 -4.63 2.68 13.43
C LEU A 129 -3.55 3.07 14.44
N ILE A 130 -2.80 2.08 14.89
CA ILE A 130 -1.77 2.25 15.93
C ILE A 130 -0.43 1.66 15.48
N HIS A 131 0.66 2.19 16.04
CA HIS A 131 1.97 1.55 16.02
C HIS A 131 2.16 0.61 17.21
N GLY A 132 3.05 -0.37 17.08
CA GLY A 132 3.41 -1.28 18.15
C GLY A 132 2.31 -2.28 18.47
N ARG A 133 1.68 -2.88 17.44
CA ARG A 133 0.56 -3.82 17.58
C ARG A 133 0.76 -4.85 18.69
N ASP A 134 1.90 -5.53 18.70
CA ASP A 134 2.17 -6.60 19.66
C ASP A 134 2.44 -6.07 21.08
N ILE A 135 2.99 -4.86 21.21
CA ILE A 135 3.18 -4.18 22.49
C ILE A 135 1.82 -3.81 23.08
N VAL A 136 0.93 -3.26 22.25
CA VAL A 136 -0.42 -2.87 22.68
C VAL A 136 -1.24 -4.08 23.08
N LYS A 137 -1.19 -5.19 22.32
CA LYS A 137 -1.83 -6.47 22.67
C LYS A 137 -1.38 -7.00 24.04
N LYS A 138 -0.09 -6.91 24.34
CA LYS A 138 0.46 -7.36 25.63
C LYS A 138 0.04 -6.45 26.78
N ARG A 139 -0.05 -5.14 26.54
CA ARG A 139 -0.37 -4.13 27.55
C ARG A 139 -1.86 -4.06 27.86
N TYR A 140 -2.71 -4.30 26.86
CA TYR A 140 -4.16 -4.22 26.91
C TYR A 140 -4.76 -5.52 26.36
N PRO A 141 -4.62 -6.66 27.04
CA PRO A 141 -5.03 -7.97 26.53
C PRO A 141 -6.54 -8.11 26.35
N GLU A 142 -7.33 -7.24 26.98
CA GLU A 142 -8.78 -7.15 26.85
C GLU A 142 -9.25 -6.45 25.57
N LEU A 143 -8.35 -5.73 24.88
CA LEU A 143 -8.69 -4.99 23.66
C LEU A 143 -8.41 -5.80 22.40
N VAL A 144 -9.26 -5.61 21.39
CA VAL A 144 -9.08 -6.24 20.09
C VAL A 144 -8.12 -5.39 19.26
N VAL A 145 -6.98 -6.00 18.87
CA VAL A 145 -6.02 -5.40 17.96
C VAL A 145 -5.79 -6.36 16.80
N ASP A 146 -6.33 -6.02 15.64
CA ASP A 146 -6.23 -6.82 14.44
C ASP A 146 -4.99 -6.46 13.62
N ARG A 147 -4.63 -7.33 12.67
CA ARG A 147 -3.69 -6.99 11.60
C ARG A 147 -4.31 -5.94 10.71
N THR A 148 -3.47 -5.17 10.04
CA THR A 148 -3.88 -4.18 9.04
C THR A 148 -3.31 -4.52 7.66
N ASN A 149 -3.72 -3.78 6.64
CA ASN A 149 -3.23 -3.86 5.27
C ASN A 149 -2.86 -2.46 4.76
N ILE A 150 -2.25 -2.37 3.58
CA ILE A 150 -1.79 -1.10 3.02
C ILE A 150 -2.96 -0.12 2.80
N GLU A 151 -4.13 -0.62 2.37
CA GLU A 151 -5.32 0.22 2.17
C GLU A 151 -5.78 0.88 3.46
N GLU A 152 -5.89 0.11 4.55
CA GLU A 152 -6.26 0.65 5.87
C GLU A 152 -5.22 1.66 6.37
N ILE A 153 -3.93 1.35 6.25
CA ILE A 153 -2.84 2.27 6.63
C ILE A 153 -3.01 3.61 5.88
N MET A 154 -3.21 3.57 4.57
CA MET A 154 -3.45 4.77 3.76
C MET A 154 -4.68 5.54 4.23
N LEU A 155 -5.83 4.86 4.41
CA LEU A 155 -7.09 5.48 4.80
C LEU A 155 -7.01 6.18 6.16
N TYR A 156 -6.38 5.55 7.15
CA TYR A 156 -6.25 6.12 8.49
C TYR A 156 -5.18 7.21 8.56
N SER A 157 -4.09 7.09 7.80
CA SER A 157 -3.02 8.10 7.76
C SER A 157 -3.50 9.45 7.23
N VAL A 158 -4.41 9.45 6.22
CA VAL A 158 -5.02 10.66 5.67
C VAL A 158 -6.00 11.32 6.65
N ARG A 159 -6.63 10.54 7.53
CA ARG A 159 -7.65 11.05 8.48
C ARG A 159 -7.08 11.78 9.69
N ARG A 160 -5.75 11.76 9.88
CA ARG A 160 -5.05 12.49 10.94
C ARG A 160 -5.30 14.01 10.88
N ASP A 161 -5.58 14.55 9.71
CA ASP A 161 -5.73 15.99 9.45
C ASP A 161 -7.17 16.52 9.55
N ARG A 162 -8.16 15.66 9.87
CA ARG A 162 -9.55 16.11 10.06
C ARG A 162 -9.85 16.24 11.56
N LYS A 163 -9.38 17.34 12.16
CA LYS A 163 -9.92 17.90 13.40
C LYS A 163 -11.11 18.79 13.10
#